data_0d29059d2ddc7f52081755f44a11f62f
#
_entry.id   0d29059d2ddc7f52081755f44a11f62f
#
_cell.length_a   1.000
_cell.length_b   1.000
_cell.length_c   1.000
_cell.angle_alpha   90.00
_cell.angle_beta   90.00
_cell.angle_gamma   90.00
#
_symmetry.space_group_name_H-M   'P 1'
#
loop_
_entity.id
_entity.type
_entity.pdbx_description
1 polymer ?
#
loop_
_entity_poly.entity_id
_entity_poly.type
_entity_poly.pdbx_seq_one_letter_code
_entity_poly.pdbx_strand_id
1 'polypeptide(L)'
;MRKVPGKHFWLLMTMTGALIFGAPALVSASEEITSTSTENSTADHSGEGQISKPKHLENAENSGEEIISVESPTDNNYGYYTIMGGTTVSVDEMCSLYNSQGCTYPSEELSSGGAPDIETFCDIIAEEANAESVRGEVVFAQAMLETGWLGFDGDAGIDQFNFAGLGTTGDGAKGISFPDIRTGIRAQVQHLKAYASTDDLNQECVDERFGYVTRETAPYVEWLGIQENPYGGGWAAG
;
A
#
# COMPACT_ATOMS: atom_id res chain seq x y z
N MET A 1 -0.20 48.27 4.77
CA MET A 1 0.14 46.83 4.76
C MET A 1 -1.10 46.07 5.13
N ARG A 2 -1.76 45.43 4.17
CA ARG A 2 -2.98 44.63 4.40
C ARG A 2 -2.54 43.21 4.64
N LYS A 3 -2.84 42.64 5.82
CA LYS A 3 -2.72 41.24 6.11
C LYS A 3 -3.71 40.46 5.22
N VAL A 4 -3.19 39.58 4.38
CA VAL A 4 -3.98 38.59 3.65
C VAL A 4 -4.26 37.47 4.65
N PRO A 5 -5.52 37.10 4.90
CA PRO A 5 -5.81 35.98 5.77
C PRO A 5 -5.40 34.69 5.06
N GLY A 6 -4.64 33.84 5.75
CA GLY A 6 -4.28 32.51 5.33
C GLY A 6 -5.55 31.71 5.06
N LYS A 7 -5.82 31.43 3.80
CA LYS A 7 -6.95 30.62 3.37
C LYS A 7 -6.58 29.16 3.60
N HIS A 8 -7.35 28.53 4.43
CA HIS A 8 -7.67 27.13 4.53
C HIS A 8 -7.24 26.31 3.30
N PHE A 9 -6.08 25.67 3.38
CA PHE A 9 -5.62 24.72 2.36
C PHE A 9 -6.30 23.36 2.49
N TRP A 10 -7.26 23.25 3.38
CA TRP A 10 -8.03 22.05 3.68
C TRP A 10 -9.30 21.87 2.82
N LEU A 11 -9.54 22.76 1.87
CA LEU A 11 -10.75 22.67 1.07
C LEU A 11 -10.36 22.44 -0.40
N LEU A 12 -10.69 21.28 -0.90
CA LEU A 12 -10.63 20.78 -2.27
C LEU A 12 -9.46 19.82 -2.57
N MET A 13 -9.40 18.70 -1.88
CA MET A 13 -9.13 17.47 -2.58
C MET A 13 -10.44 16.68 -2.70
N THR A 14 -11.26 17.05 -3.69
CA THR A 14 -12.14 16.08 -4.32
C THR A 14 -11.22 15.02 -4.91
N MET A 15 -11.16 13.85 -4.29
CA MET A 15 -10.60 12.66 -4.89
C MET A 15 -11.44 12.24 -6.09
N THR A 16 -11.50 13.07 -7.14
CA THR A 16 -11.83 12.68 -8.50
C THR A 16 -10.52 12.43 -9.25
N GLY A 17 -9.77 11.52 -8.73
CA GLY A 17 -8.60 10.97 -9.36
C GLY A 17 -8.53 9.53 -8.93
N ALA A 18 -9.08 8.62 -9.73
CA ALA A 18 -8.76 7.23 -9.61
C ALA A 18 -7.24 7.12 -9.45
N LEU A 19 -6.78 6.59 -8.32
CA LEU A 19 -5.43 6.05 -8.21
C LEU A 19 -5.34 4.97 -9.29
N ILE A 20 -4.95 5.37 -10.50
CA ILE A 20 -4.64 4.45 -11.58
C ILE A 20 -3.27 3.87 -11.22
N PHE A 21 -3.27 2.93 -10.29
CA PHE A 21 -2.26 1.90 -10.29
C PHE A 21 -2.58 1.03 -11.52
N GLY A 22 -2.09 1.47 -12.67
CA GLY A 22 -2.17 0.70 -13.90
C GLY A 22 -1.36 -0.57 -13.70
N ALA A 23 -2.02 -1.69 -13.51
CA ALA A 23 -1.40 -2.96 -13.72
C ALA A 23 -0.81 -2.96 -15.14
N PRO A 24 0.45 -3.41 -15.34
CA PRO A 24 0.99 -3.54 -16.67
C PRO A 24 0.12 -4.51 -17.45
N ALA A 25 -0.57 -4.02 -18.48
CA ALA A 25 -1.27 -4.86 -19.43
C ALA A 25 -0.24 -5.76 -20.10
N LEU A 26 -0.28 -7.04 -19.78
CA LEU A 26 0.39 -8.08 -20.56
C LEU A 26 -0.25 -8.05 -21.95
N VAL A 27 0.43 -7.41 -22.89
CA VAL A 27 0.11 -7.53 -24.32
C VAL A 27 0.50 -8.94 -24.74
N SER A 28 -0.49 -9.83 -24.74
CA SER A 28 -0.40 -11.12 -25.39
C SER A 28 -0.51 -10.87 -26.89
N ALA A 29 0.63 -10.89 -27.58
CA ALA A 29 0.66 -11.00 -29.03
C ALA A 29 0.26 -12.42 -29.41
N SER A 30 -0.99 -12.61 -29.80
CA SER A 30 -1.43 -13.82 -30.51
C SER A 30 -1.03 -13.70 -31.96
N GLU A 31 0.02 -14.38 -32.36
CA GLU A 31 0.29 -14.65 -33.78
C GLU A 31 -0.67 -15.71 -34.28
N GLU A 32 -1.51 -15.33 -35.22
CA GLU A 32 -2.30 -16.24 -36.07
C GLU A 32 -1.34 -17.06 -36.91
N ILE A 33 -1.27 -18.37 -36.64
CA ILE A 33 -0.70 -19.32 -37.61
C ILE A 33 -1.84 -19.96 -38.38
N THR A 34 -1.95 -19.57 -39.63
CA THR A 34 -2.81 -20.14 -40.64
C THR A 34 -2.48 -21.60 -40.89
N SER A 35 -3.46 -22.47 -40.69
CA SER A 35 -3.41 -23.88 -41.04
C SER A 35 -3.51 -24.09 -42.55
N THR A 36 -2.52 -24.76 -43.17
CA THR A 36 -2.68 -25.42 -44.44
C THR A 36 -2.49 -26.91 -44.23
N SER A 37 -3.56 -27.62 -44.47
CA SER A 37 -3.64 -29.07 -44.55
C SER A 37 -2.98 -29.61 -45.81
N THR A 38 -2.21 -30.68 -45.72
CA THR A 38 -2.06 -31.64 -46.82
C THR A 38 -1.83 -33.04 -46.24
N GLU A 39 -2.72 -33.94 -46.67
CA GLU A 39 -2.71 -35.37 -46.43
C GLU A 39 -1.50 -36.05 -47.13
N ASN A 40 -0.89 -37.07 -46.59
CA ASN A 40 -0.98 -38.47 -47.05
C ASN A 40 0.13 -39.39 -46.50
N SER A 41 -0.32 -40.55 -46.15
CA SER A 41 0.18 -41.88 -46.50
C SER A 41 1.18 -42.62 -45.56
N THR A 42 0.56 -43.59 -44.91
CA THR A 42 0.98 -44.97 -44.59
C THR A 42 2.45 -45.40 -44.75
N ALA A 43 3.02 -46.03 -43.69
CA ALA A 43 3.62 -47.37 -43.72
C ALA A 43 4.07 -47.85 -42.32
N ASP A 44 3.62 -49.02 -42.02
CA ASP A 44 3.92 -49.99 -40.99
C ASP A 44 5.42 -50.35 -40.89
N HIS A 45 5.99 -50.48 -39.67
CA HIS A 45 6.92 -51.57 -39.35
C HIS A 45 7.12 -51.71 -37.84
N SER A 46 6.80 -52.89 -37.36
CA SER A 46 7.07 -53.50 -36.06
C SER A 46 8.59 -53.55 -35.71
N GLY A 47 8.87 -53.35 -34.41
CA GLY A 47 10.20 -53.64 -33.86
C GLY A 47 10.24 -53.52 -32.34
N GLU A 48 10.07 -54.68 -31.66
CA GLU A 48 10.31 -54.85 -30.24
C GLU A 48 11.75 -54.53 -29.84
N GLY A 49 11.91 -53.79 -28.75
CA GLY A 49 13.19 -53.60 -28.10
C GLY A 49 12.99 -53.20 -26.63
N GLN A 50 12.99 -54.22 -25.76
CA GLN A 50 13.08 -54.07 -24.31
C GLN A 50 14.42 -53.45 -23.95
N ILE A 51 14.43 -52.34 -23.25
CA ILE A 51 15.60 -51.91 -22.45
C ILE A 51 15.06 -51.38 -21.08
N SER A 52 15.62 -52.00 -20.06
CA SER A 52 15.46 -51.93 -18.63
C SER A 52 15.45 -50.50 -18.07
N LYS A 53 14.56 -50.35 -17.07
CA LYS A 53 14.56 -49.23 -16.11
C LYS A 53 15.87 -49.09 -15.33
N PRO A 54 16.40 -47.93 -15.09
CA PRO A 54 17.15 -47.64 -13.86
C PRO A 54 16.21 -47.24 -12.75
N LYS A 55 16.29 -47.91 -11.63
CA LYS A 55 15.76 -47.55 -10.33
C LYS A 55 16.59 -46.41 -9.77
N HIS A 56 15.87 -45.60 -8.97
CA HIS A 56 16.35 -44.64 -7.97
C HIS A 56 16.44 -43.17 -8.41
N LEU A 57 15.41 -42.45 -7.99
CA LEU A 57 15.52 -41.16 -7.33
C LEU A 57 14.15 -40.88 -6.67
N GLU A 58 14.00 -41.42 -5.47
CA GLU A 58 13.05 -40.93 -4.48
C GLU A 58 13.65 -39.66 -3.85
N ASN A 59 12.77 -38.73 -3.52
CA ASN A 59 12.97 -37.50 -2.75
C ASN A 59 13.36 -36.26 -3.55
N ALA A 60 12.36 -35.72 -4.27
CA ALA A 60 12.18 -34.28 -4.31
C ALA A 60 11.09 -33.97 -3.29
N GLU A 61 11.49 -33.49 -2.13
CA GLU A 61 10.60 -32.90 -1.14
C GLU A 61 9.81 -31.78 -1.81
N ASN A 62 8.50 -31.98 -1.83
CA ASN A 62 7.53 -30.99 -2.24
C ASN A 62 7.56 -29.87 -1.20
N SER A 63 8.42 -28.87 -1.38
CA SER A 63 8.25 -27.59 -0.72
C SER A 63 7.00 -26.97 -1.34
N GLY A 64 5.85 -27.28 -0.76
CA GLY A 64 4.63 -26.56 -1.05
C GLY A 64 4.81 -25.14 -0.60
N GLU A 65 5.26 -24.28 -1.51
CA GLU A 65 5.00 -22.85 -1.38
C GLU A 65 3.49 -22.71 -1.41
N GLU A 66 2.91 -22.47 -0.25
CA GLU A 66 1.54 -22.05 -0.11
C GLU A 66 1.43 -20.72 -0.87
N ILE A 67 0.88 -20.76 -2.08
CA ILE A 67 0.57 -19.55 -2.83
C ILE A 67 -0.54 -18.86 -2.04
N ILE A 68 -0.16 -17.96 -1.14
CA ILE A 68 -1.09 -17.06 -0.47
C ILE A 68 -1.68 -16.21 -1.58
N SER A 69 -2.89 -16.56 -2.02
CA SER A 69 -3.62 -15.71 -2.97
C SER A 69 -3.94 -14.40 -2.26
N VAL A 70 -3.22 -13.34 -2.61
CA VAL A 70 -3.53 -12.00 -2.12
C VAL A 70 -4.88 -11.62 -2.72
N GLU A 71 -5.88 -11.45 -1.86
CA GLU A 71 -7.23 -11.06 -2.26
C GLU A 71 -7.19 -9.70 -2.94
N SER A 72 -7.90 -9.57 -4.08
CA SER A 72 -7.96 -8.29 -4.80
C SER A 72 -8.55 -7.19 -3.91
N PRO A 73 -7.92 -6.03 -3.81
CA PRO A 73 -8.36 -4.96 -2.93
C PRO A 73 -9.75 -4.39 -3.29
N THR A 74 -10.23 -4.63 -4.51
CA THR A 74 -11.51 -4.13 -5.01
C THR A 74 -12.58 -5.20 -5.17
N ASP A 75 -12.31 -6.45 -4.74
CA ASP A 75 -13.26 -7.55 -4.81
C ASP A 75 -14.29 -7.47 -3.66
N ASN A 76 -15.15 -6.48 -3.75
CA ASN A 76 -16.25 -6.25 -2.82
C ASN A 76 -17.46 -5.67 -3.57
N ASN A 77 -18.61 -5.61 -2.90
CA ASN A 77 -19.89 -5.16 -3.50
C ASN A 77 -19.87 -3.73 -4.04
N TYR A 78 -18.91 -2.92 -3.63
CA TYR A 78 -18.81 -1.50 -4.02
C TYR A 78 -17.73 -1.27 -5.08
N GLY A 79 -16.79 -2.21 -5.28
CA GLY A 79 -15.60 -2.00 -6.09
C GLY A 79 -14.63 -0.96 -5.49
N TYR A 80 -14.77 -0.64 -4.21
CA TYR A 80 -13.93 0.30 -3.47
C TYR A 80 -12.65 -0.39 -3.00
N TYR A 81 -11.63 0.42 -2.74
CA TYR A 81 -10.32 -0.09 -2.33
C TYR A 81 -10.29 -0.37 -0.84
N THR A 82 -10.13 -1.63 -0.43
CA THR A 82 -10.06 -2.01 0.99
C THR A 82 -8.77 -1.53 1.65
N ILE A 83 -8.88 -1.03 2.87
CA ILE A 83 -7.71 -0.63 3.69
C ILE A 83 -7.05 -1.87 4.30
N MET A 84 -7.87 -2.81 4.78
CA MET A 84 -7.38 -4.07 5.33
C MET A 84 -7.03 -5.05 4.22
N GLY A 85 -5.98 -5.85 4.45
CA GLY A 85 -5.52 -6.89 3.53
C GLY A 85 -4.02 -6.92 3.34
N GLY A 86 -3.53 -7.86 2.54
CA GLY A 86 -2.12 -7.93 2.16
C GLY A 86 -1.74 -6.82 1.17
N THR A 87 -0.53 -6.30 1.30
CA THR A 87 0.05 -5.32 0.37
C THR A 87 0.13 -5.91 -1.04
N THR A 88 -0.36 -5.18 -2.04
CA THR A 88 -0.37 -5.60 -3.46
C THR A 88 0.67 -4.87 -4.31
N VAL A 89 1.29 -3.84 -3.77
CA VAL A 89 2.32 -3.02 -4.42
C VAL A 89 3.66 -3.27 -3.72
N SER A 90 4.67 -3.64 -4.47
CA SER A 90 6.01 -3.91 -3.93
C SER A 90 6.72 -2.64 -3.44
N VAL A 91 7.74 -2.81 -2.61
CA VAL A 91 8.63 -1.72 -2.17
C VAL A 91 9.25 -1.01 -3.37
N ASP A 92 9.73 -1.77 -4.38
CA ASP A 92 10.31 -1.21 -5.60
C ASP A 92 9.33 -0.33 -6.38
N GLU A 93 8.05 -0.70 -6.43
CA GLU A 93 7.00 0.10 -7.08
C GLU A 93 6.70 1.38 -6.31
N MET A 94 6.64 1.33 -4.98
CA MET A 94 6.50 2.52 -4.13
C MET A 94 7.69 3.48 -4.31
N CYS A 95 8.92 2.96 -4.28
CA CYS A 95 10.13 3.74 -4.54
C CYS A 95 10.15 4.35 -5.94
N SER A 96 9.76 3.57 -6.95
CA SER A 96 9.68 4.04 -8.34
C SER A 96 8.67 5.16 -8.50
N LEU A 97 7.52 5.05 -7.83
CA LEU A 97 6.49 6.10 -7.83
C LEU A 97 7.03 7.38 -7.17
N TYR A 98 7.66 7.28 -6.00
CA TYR A 98 8.28 8.44 -5.34
C TYR A 98 9.29 9.13 -6.24
N ASN A 99 10.23 8.37 -6.80
CA ASN A 99 11.29 8.89 -7.66
C ASN A 99 10.73 9.56 -8.94
N SER A 100 9.60 9.08 -9.45
CA SER A 100 8.93 9.65 -10.62
C SER A 100 8.35 11.03 -10.40
N GLN A 101 8.15 11.43 -9.15
CA GLN A 101 7.65 12.78 -8.80
C GLN A 101 8.72 13.86 -8.94
N GLY A 102 10.00 13.49 -9.06
CA GLY A 102 11.10 14.43 -9.16
C GLY A 102 11.44 15.13 -7.83
N CYS A 103 10.91 14.64 -6.72
CA CYS A 103 11.24 15.11 -5.38
C CYS A 103 12.62 14.59 -4.95
N THR A 104 13.31 15.38 -4.13
CA THR A 104 14.55 14.92 -3.49
C THR A 104 14.18 14.34 -2.13
N TYR A 105 14.64 13.11 -1.86
CA TYR A 105 14.43 12.49 -0.55
C TYR A 105 15.20 13.25 0.53
N PRO A 106 14.57 13.65 1.65
CA PRO A 106 15.21 14.42 2.72
C PRO A 106 16.04 13.52 3.64
N SER A 107 17.11 12.97 3.08
CA SER A 107 17.92 11.94 3.74
C SER A 107 18.63 12.43 5.00
N GLU A 108 18.99 13.72 5.07
CA GLU A 108 19.66 14.29 6.25
C GLU A 108 18.73 14.25 7.46
N GLU A 109 17.48 14.67 7.28
CA GLU A 109 16.48 14.74 8.34
C GLU A 109 15.97 13.34 8.73
N LEU A 110 15.61 12.53 7.74
CA LEU A 110 15.00 11.21 7.98
C LEU A 110 16.00 10.12 8.41
N SER A 111 17.30 10.30 8.15
CA SER A 111 18.33 9.39 8.68
C SER A 111 18.31 9.32 10.21
N SER A 112 18.02 10.44 10.87
CA SER A 112 17.95 10.49 12.35
C SER A 112 16.81 9.65 12.90
N GLY A 113 15.73 9.47 12.10
CA GLY A 113 14.58 8.64 12.44
C GLY A 113 14.68 7.19 11.95
N GLY A 114 15.79 6.82 11.30
CA GLY A 114 16.06 5.43 10.89
C GLY A 114 15.78 5.10 9.43
N ALA A 115 15.48 6.07 8.55
CA ALA A 115 15.31 5.86 7.12
C ALA A 115 16.24 6.80 6.32
N PRO A 116 17.47 6.38 6.01
CA PRO A 116 18.43 7.21 5.27
C PRO A 116 18.07 7.41 3.79
N ASP A 117 17.19 6.58 3.24
CA ASP A 117 16.77 6.58 1.85
C ASP A 117 15.31 6.13 1.72
N ILE A 118 14.76 6.33 0.52
CA ILE A 118 13.36 6.00 0.20
C ILE A 118 13.09 4.50 0.27
N GLU A 119 14.06 3.66 -0.03
CA GLU A 119 13.95 2.20 0.02
C GLU A 119 13.71 1.77 1.48
N THR A 120 14.56 2.20 2.40
CA THR A 120 14.40 1.95 3.84
C THR A 120 13.06 2.49 4.37
N PHE A 121 12.62 3.65 3.90
CA PHE A 121 11.32 4.23 4.28
C PHE A 121 10.16 3.34 3.82
N CYS A 122 10.19 2.87 2.58
CA CYS A 122 9.16 1.98 2.03
C CYS A 122 9.20 0.58 2.67
N ASP A 123 10.37 0.07 3.04
CA ASP A 123 10.52 -1.18 3.79
C ASP A 123 9.82 -1.07 5.16
N ILE A 124 10.04 0.03 5.88
CA ILE A 124 9.37 0.28 7.17
C ILE A 124 7.85 0.29 6.99
N ILE A 125 7.34 0.95 5.94
CA ILE A 125 5.90 0.95 5.64
C ILE A 125 5.41 -0.48 5.42
N ALA A 126 6.07 -1.26 4.57
CA ALA A 126 5.67 -2.62 4.24
C ALA A 126 5.65 -3.52 5.48
N GLU A 127 6.68 -3.44 6.32
CA GLU A 127 6.80 -4.22 7.55
C GLU A 127 5.69 -3.88 8.57
N GLU A 128 5.49 -2.60 8.88
CA GLU A 128 4.50 -2.18 9.87
C GLU A 128 3.07 -2.42 9.38
N ALA A 129 2.81 -2.19 8.10
CA ALA A 129 1.52 -2.46 7.48
C ALA A 129 1.17 -3.96 7.50
N ASN A 130 2.12 -4.81 7.11
CA ASN A 130 1.94 -6.26 7.13
C ASN A 130 1.70 -6.79 8.56
N ALA A 131 2.40 -6.23 9.56
CA ALA A 131 2.23 -6.64 10.95
C ALA A 131 0.79 -6.45 11.46
N GLU A 132 0.08 -5.46 10.95
CA GLU A 132 -1.30 -5.14 11.33
C GLU A 132 -2.35 -5.58 10.28
N SER A 133 -1.92 -6.25 9.19
CA SER A 133 -2.78 -6.63 8.07
C SER A 133 -3.45 -5.43 7.39
N VAL A 134 -2.77 -4.29 7.35
CA VAL A 134 -3.15 -3.09 6.59
C VAL A 134 -2.37 -3.09 5.28
N ARG A 135 -2.96 -2.60 4.20
CA ARG A 135 -2.28 -2.52 2.90
C ARG A 135 -1.21 -1.42 2.90
N GLY A 136 0.03 -1.80 2.64
CA GLY A 136 1.17 -0.88 2.66
C GLY A 136 1.06 0.25 1.65
N GLU A 137 0.49 -0.01 0.47
CA GLU A 137 0.23 1.01 -0.54
C GLU A 137 -0.75 2.09 -0.09
N VAL A 138 -1.69 1.76 0.80
CA VAL A 138 -2.59 2.75 1.40
C VAL A 138 -1.84 3.65 2.38
N VAL A 139 -1.00 3.04 3.23
CA VAL A 139 -0.14 3.77 4.17
C VAL A 139 0.81 4.70 3.43
N PHE A 140 1.47 4.18 2.38
CA PHE A 140 2.38 4.97 1.54
C PHE A 140 1.66 6.15 0.88
N ALA A 141 0.53 5.90 0.21
CA ALA A 141 -0.21 6.93 -0.50
C ALA A 141 -0.68 8.04 0.46
N GLN A 142 -1.15 7.68 1.65
CA GLN A 142 -1.55 8.65 2.66
C GLN A 142 -0.35 9.45 3.18
N ALA A 143 0.78 8.79 3.51
CA ALA A 143 1.99 9.48 3.94
C ALA A 143 2.48 10.49 2.90
N MET A 144 2.49 10.12 1.61
CA MET A 144 2.88 11.02 0.53
C MET A 144 1.92 12.21 0.38
N LEU A 145 0.63 11.97 0.53
CA LEU A 145 -0.40 13.01 0.44
C LEU A 145 -0.30 14.01 1.60
N GLU A 146 -0.24 13.51 2.84
CA GLU A 146 -0.25 14.35 4.05
C GLU A 146 1.04 15.16 4.22
N THR A 147 2.17 14.66 3.72
CA THR A 147 3.47 15.34 3.81
C THR A 147 3.88 16.11 2.56
N GLY A 148 3.06 16.09 1.51
CA GLY A 148 3.44 16.67 0.22
C GLY A 148 4.70 16.00 -0.35
N TRP A 149 4.70 14.65 -0.44
CA TRP A 149 5.84 13.86 -0.92
C TRP A 149 7.10 14.04 -0.06
N LEU A 150 6.94 14.00 1.26
CA LEU A 150 7.96 14.20 2.29
C LEU A 150 8.58 15.63 2.29
N GLY A 151 7.88 16.59 1.72
CA GLY A 151 8.31 18.01 1.72
C GLY A 151 7.99 18.75 3.01
N PHE A 152 6.96 18.30 3.76
CA PHE A 152 6.56 18.89 5.05
C PHE A 152 6.34 20.41 5.00
N ASP A 153 5.65 20.89 3.96
CA ASP A 153 5.35 22.34 3.78
C ASP A 153 4.22 22.85 4.71
N GLY A 154 3.67 21.98 5.58
CA GLY A 154 2.56 22.28 6.49
C GLY A 154 2.99 22.67 7.91
N ASP A 155 2.05 22.54 8.87
CA ASP A 155 2.26 22.86 10.29
C ASP A 155 3.12 21.82 11.03
N ALA A 156 3.13 20.55 10.55
CA ALA A 156 3.95 19.48 11.11
C ALA A 156 5.38 19.55 10.57
N GLY A 157 6.35 19.45 11.46
CA GLY A 157 7.77 19.38 11.08
C GLY A 157 8.21 17.96 10.74
N ILE A 158 9.19 17.83 9.85
CA ILE A 158 9.78 16.54 9.46
C ILE A 158 10.41 15.81 10.66
N ASP A 159 10.91 16.55 11.64
CA ASP A 159 11.50 16.07 12.89
C ASP A 159 10.49 15.41 13.84
N GLN A 160 9.20 15.52 13.55
CA GLN A 160 8.15 14.87 14.33
C GLN A 160 7.90 13.42 13.90
N PHE A 161 8.39 12.98 12.76
CA PHE A 161 8.15 11.65 12.17
C PHE A 161 6.66 11.27 12.12
N ASN A 162 5.80 12.28 11.91
CA ASN A 162 4.35 12.16 11.83
C ASN A 162 3.91 12.30 10.37
N PHE A 163 3.76 11.18 9.70
CA PHE A 163 3.49 11.14 8.26
C PHE A 163 2.00 11.19 7.89
N ALA A 164 1.12 11.25 8.89
CA ALA A 164 -0.32 11.22 8.72
C ALA A 164 -1.05 12.38 9.42
N GLY A 165 -0.33 13.37 9.90
CA GLY A 165 -0.91 14.53 10.58
C GLY A 165 -1.65 14.18 11.89
N LEU A 166 -1.28 13.09 12.56
CA LEU A 166 -1.93 12.67 13.78
C LEU A 166 -1.87 13.75 14.86
N GLY A 167 -3.05 14.12 15.39
CA GLY A 167 -3.17 15.13 16.44
C GLY A 167 -3.03 16.57 15.95
N THR A 168 -2.92 16.83 14.66
CA THR A 168 -3.04 18.19 14.11
C THR A 168 -4.51 18.59 14.14
N THR A 169 -4.83 19.70 14.84
CA THR A 169 -6.20 20.21 14.95
C THR A 169 -6.41 21.52 14.21
N GLY A 170 -5.44 21.93 13.38
CA GLY A 170 -5.39 23.25 12.77
C GLY A 170 -4.88 24.33 13.75
N ASP A 171 -4.96 25.60 13.37
CA ASP A 171 -4.53 26.78 14.16
C ASP A 171 -3.07 26.72 14.65
N GLY A 172 -2.18 26.04 13.91
CA GLY A 172 -0.76 25.90 14.24
C GLY A 172 -0.43 24.82 15.26
N ALA A 173 -1.38 23.91 15.55
CA ALA A 173 -1.10 22.72 16.36
C ALA A 173 -0.20 21.75 15.60
N LYS A 174 1.01 21.52 16.13
CA LYS A 174 2.05 20.71 15.48
C LYS A 174 1.70 19.21 15.39
N GLY A 175 0.65 18.75 16.08
CA GLY A 175 0.35 17.32 16.16
C GLY A 175 1.28 16.53 17.10
N ILE A 176 1.22 15.20 16.99
CA ILE A 176 2.01 14.27 17.79
C ILE A 176 3.42 14.16 17.21
N SER A 177 4.43 14.00 18.06
CA SER A 177 5.81 13.68 17.65
C SER A 177 6.15 12.28 18.08
N PHE A 178 6.79 11.52 17.20
CA PHE A 178 7.24 10.16 17.44
C PHE A 178 8.77 10.09 17.60
N PRO A 179 9.30 9.10 18.32
CA PRO A 179 10.75 9.00 18.57
C PRO A 179 11.55 8.62 17.31
N ASP A 180 10.92 7.95 16.37
CA ASP A 180 11.51 7.48 15.12
C ASP A 180 10.43 7.25 14.05
N ILE A 181 10.87 7.03 12.80
CA ILE A 181 10.00 6.82 11.63
C ILE A 181 9.15 5.57 11.80
N ARG A 182 9.73 4.47 12.29
CA ARG A 182 9.01 3.22 12.49
C ARG A 182 7.82 3.39 13.43
N THR A 183 8.02 4.08 14.54
CA THR A 183 6.95 4.36 15.50
C THR A 183 5.88 5.26 14.89
N GLY A 184 6.26 6.28 14.12
CA GLY A 184 5.32 7.16 13.43
C GLY A 184 4.49 6.42 12.37
N ILE A 185 5.12 5.57 11.56
CA ILE A 185 4.42 4.72 10.59
C ILE A 185 3.52 3.70 11.30
N ARG A 186 3.99 3.06 12.38
CA ARG A 186 3.14 2.16 13.18
C ARG A 186 1.90 2.87 13.72
N ALA A 187 2.03 4.08 14.23
CA ALA A 187 0.89 4.87 14.69
C ALA A 187 -0.11 5.15 13.56
N GLN A 188 0.37 5.52 12.38
CA GLN A 188 -0.45 5.70 11.18
C GLN A 188 -1.19 4.42 10.78
N VAL A 189 -0.49 3.28 10.73
CA VAL A 189 -1.06 1.97 10.43
C VAL A 189 -2.15 1.60 11.42
N GLN A 190 -1.88 1.76 12.71
CA GLN A 190 -2.85 1.47 13.78
C GLN A 190 -4.09 2.36 13.69
N HIS A 191 -3.91 3.63 13.34
CA HIS A 191 -5.02 4.56 13.13
C HIS A 191 -5.89 4.18 11.93
N LEU A 192 -5.27 3.79 10.80
CA LEU A 192 -5.99 3.26 9.63
C LEU A 192 -6.75 1.98 9.99
N LYS A 193 -6.13 1.05 10.73
CA LYS A 193 -6.80 -0.15 11.23
C LYS A 193 -7.98 0.18 12.12
N ALA A 194 -7.88 1.22 12.96
CA ALA A 194 -8.99 1.65 13.79
C ALA A 194 -10.20 2.07 12.95
N TYR A 195 -10.02 2.83 11.88
CA TYR A 195 -11.09 3.19 10.96
C TYR A 195 -11.63 2.00 10.17
N ALA A 196 -10.75 1.07 9.79
CA ALA A 196 -11.08 0.03 8.82
C ALA A 196 -11.65 -1.25 9.43
N SER A 197 -11.36 -1.55 10.72
CA SER A 197 -11.68 -2.84 11.34
C SER A 197 -11.98 -2.72 12.83
N THR A 198 -12.68 -3.71 13.37
CA THR A 198 -12.85 -3.92 14.82
C THR A 198 -11.81 -4.88 15.40
N ASP A 199 -10.92 -5.44 14.59
CA ASP A 199 -9.91 -6.38 15.02
C ASP A 199 -8.92 -5.75 16.01
N ASP A 200 -8.45 -6.51 16.95
CA ASP A 200 -7.42 -6.08 17.89
C ASP A 200 -6.09 -5.77 17.16
N LEU A 201 -5.27 -4.93 17.77
CA LEU A 201 -3.92 -4.70 17.29
C LEU A 201 -3.05 -5.94 17.53
N ASN A 202 -2.17 -6.23 16.57
CA ASN A 202 -1.19 -7.31 16.67
C ASN A 202 0.09 -6.86 17.38
N GLN A 203 0.34 -5.55 17.43
CA GLN A 203 1.49 -4.93 18.07
C GLN A 203 1.06 -4.03 19.24
N GLU A 204 2.04 -3.64 20.07
CA GLU A 204 1.82 -2.63 21.10
C GLU A 204 1.27 -1.33 20.49
N CYS A 205 0.22 -0.79 21.10
CA CYS A 205 -0.40 0.45 20.65
C CYS A 205 0.51 1.64 20.89
N VAL A 206 0.89 2.32 19.81
CA VAL A 206 1.68 3.57 19.84
C VAL A 206 0.89 4.77 19.32
N ASP A 207 -0.31 4.54 18.78
CA ASP A 207 -1.24 5.59 18.38
C ASP A 207 -2.04 6.08 19.59
N GLU A 208 -1.68 7.24 20.13
CA GLU A 208 -2.38 7.86 21.26
C GLU A 208 -3.85 8.20 20.95
N ARG A 209 -4.19 8.26 19.66
CA ARG A 209 -5.55 8.60 19.21
C ARG A 209 -6.39 7.38 18.83
N PHE A 210 -5.82 6.18 18.87
CA PHE A 210 -6.52 4.93 18.53
C PHE A 210 -7.87 4.78 19.23
N GLY A 211 -7.92 5.08 20.52
CA GLY A 211 -9.14 4.97 21.34
C GLY A 211 -10.21 6.02 21.06
N TYR A 212 -9.91 7.06 20.28
CA TYR A 212 -10.88 8.09 19.91
C TYR A 212 -11.59 7.79 18.60
N VAL A 213 -11.09 6.84 17.81
CA VAL A 213 -11.71 6.46 16.54
C VAL A 213 -12.92 5.58 16.78
N THR A 214 -14.04 5.93 16.16
CA THR A 214 -15.17 5.00 16.05
C THR A 214 -14.78 3.89 15.08
N ARG A 215 -14.68 2.67 15.60
CA ARG A 215 -14.14 1.52 14.86
C ARG A 215 -15.02 1.16 13.66
N GLU A 216 -14.35 0.67 12.57
CA GLU A 216 -14.99 0.15 11.36
C GLU A 216 -15.91 1.16 10.62
N THR A 217 -15.67 2.45 10.78
CA THR A 217 -16.45 3.49 10.09
C THR A 217 -15.96 3.77 8.67
N ALA A 218 -14.73 3.38 8.33
CA ALA A 218 -14.15 3.57 7.00
C ALA A 218 -13.31 2.35 6.57
N PRO A 219 -13.91 1.22 6.18
CA PRO A 219 -13.18 0.04 5.70
C PRO A 219 -12.55 0.22 4.32
N TYR A 220 -12.92 1.27 3.59
CA TYR A 220 -12.46 1.57 2.26
C TYR A 220 -11.73 2.92 2.21
N VAL A 221 -10.74 3.04 1.32
CA VAL A 221 -9.99 4.29 1.12
C VAL A 221 -10.93 5.45 0.76
N GLU A 222 -11.94 5.19 -0.07
CA GLU A 222 -12.93 6.18 -0.48
C GLU A 222 -13.77 6.73 0.69
N TRP A 223 -13.88 5.96 1.77
CA TRP A 223 -14.63 6.37 2.96
C TRP A 223 -13.78 7.12 4.00
N LEU A 224 -12.49 7.26 3.78
CA LEU A 224 -11.66 8.14 4.62
C LEU A 224 -12.04 9.61 4.44
N GLY A 225 -12.63 9.97 3.30
CA GLY A 225 -13.20 11.30 3.06
C GLY A 225 -14.61 11.47 3.66
N ILE A 226 -14.96 12.72 4.00
CA ILE A 226 -16.28 13.04 4.61
C ILE A 226 -17.42 12.82 3.64
N GLN A 227 -17.22 13.11 2.35
CA GLN A 227 -18.30 13.15 1.35
C GLN A 227 -18.75 11.76 0.93
N GLU A 228 -17.86 10.82 0.86
CA GLU A 228 -18.08 9.47 0.37
C GLU A 228 -18.49 8.51 1.48
N ASN A 229 -18.24 8.85 2.73
CA ASN A 229 -18.54 7.99 3.87
C ASN A 229 -20.03 8.08 4.25
N PRO A 230 -20.82 7.00 4.10
CA PRO A 230 -22.26 7.01 4.40
C PRO A 230 -22.57 7.20 5.90
N TYR A 231 -21.58 6.99 6.77
CA TYR A 231 -21.73 7.17 8.22
C TYR A 231 -21.27 8.56 8.68
N GLY A 232 -20.78 9.41 7.76
CA GLY A 232 -20.36 10.78 8.08
C GLY A 232 -19.08 10.86 8.92
N GLY A 233 -18.36 9.77 9.06
CA GLY A 233 -17.11 9.68 9.81
C GLY A 233 -15.99 9.19 8.91
N GLY A 234 -14.77 9.62 9.16
CA GLY A 234 -13.58 9.21 8.43
C GLY A 234 -12.40 10.02 8.90
N TRP A 235 -11.22 9.77 8.35
CA TRP A 235 -9.99 10.47 8.74
C TRP A 235 -10.13 11.99 8.66
N ALA A 236 -10.77 12.49 7.61
CA ALA A 236 -10.96 13.92 7.38
C ALA A 236 -12.20 14.52 8.11
N ALA A 237 -12.86 13.76 8.97
CA ALA A 237 -14.05 14.19 9.70
C ALA A 237 -13.74 14.76 11.09
N GLY A 238 -12.48 14.79 11.51
CA GLY A 238 -12.02 15.23 12.83
C GLY A 238 -11.64 16.69 12.90
#